data_9e9bfdf5c1132c15273d4627e6854219
#
_entry.id   9e9bfdf5c1132c15273d4627e6854219
#
_cell.length_a   1.000
_cell.length_b   1.000
_cell.length_c   1.000
_cell.angle_alpha   90.00
_cell.angle_beta   90.00
_cell.angle_gamma   90.00
#
_symmetry.space_group_name_H-M   'P 1'
#
loop_
_entity.id
_entity.type
_entity.pdbx_description
1 polymer ?
#
loop_
_entity_poly.entity_id
_entity_poly.type
_entity_poly.pdbx_seq_one_letter_code
_entity_poly.pdbx_strand_id
1 'polypeptide(L)'
;MTDLRNAWTGASALLFDLDGVLTPTAVVHEQAWQELFDGYLASRGHPQGYQESDYFDHIDGKPRFDGVRDFLTSRGIALPEGPVNDHPDNETVQGLGNRKNAIFNEIVDSRGVEPYEGSVKFINAAVELGLKVAVVSSSRNAPAVLKAAGLDHHFEVVVDGMVAAGVGLPGKPDPATYVYGAGLLGVPVEECIVVEDAVSGVQAGAGANFYAVIGVDRGAGRQTLLDAGATLVVDDLNDLL
;
A
#
# COMPACT_ATOMS: atom_id res chain seq x y z
N MET A 1 13.63 16.50 -19.56
CA MET A 1 13.24 15.10 -19.74
C MET A 1 14.45 14.26 -19.41
N THR A 2 14.44 13.63 -18.26
CA THR A 2 15.46 12.63 -17.90
C THR A 2 15.00 11.36 -18.58
N ASP A 3 15.71 10.92 -19.63
CA ASP A 3 15.39 9.69 -20.35
C ASP A 3 15.48 8.52 -19.35
N LEU A 4 14.36 7.85 -19.07
CA LEU A 4 14.28 6.65 -18.20
C LEU A 4 15.41 5.64 -18.47
N ARG A 5 15.81 5.49 -19.75
CA ARG A 5 16.91 4.62 -20.18
C ARG A 5 18.25 4.98 -19.58
N ASN A 6 18.49 6.28 -19.32
CA ASN A 6 19.76 6.77 -18.81
C ASN A 6 19.78 6.86 -17.28
N ALA A 7 18.62 7.03 -16.65
CA ALA A 7 18.52 7.17 -15.20
C ALA A 7 18.66 5.83 -14.47
N TRP A 8 18.19 4.72 -15.10
CA TRP A 8 18.09 3.41 -14.43
C TRP A 8 18.67 2.25 -15.25
N THR A 9 19.86 2.47 -15.83
CA THR A 9 20.56 1.49 -16.68
C THR A 9 20.88 0.15 -15.98
N GLY A 10 20.77 0.09 -14.65
CA GLY A 10 21.00 -1.12 -13.85
C GLY A 10 19.72 -1.79 -13.35
N ALA A 11 18.54 -1.21 -13.63
CA ALA A 11 17.27 -1.80 -13.18
C ALA A 11 16.72 -2.78 -14.23
N SER A 12 16.13 -3.86 -13.75
CA SER A 12 15.48 -4.92 -14.53
C SER A 12 14.00 -5.08 -14.17
N ALA A 13 13.53 -4.53 -13.03
CA ALA A 13 12.15 -4.60 -12.59
C ALA A 13 11.70 -3.40 -11.77
N LEU A 14 10.38 -3.17 -11.78
CA LEU A 14 9.67 -2.22 -10.93
C LEU A 14 8.66 -2.98 -10.05
N LEU A 15 8.69 -2.70 -8.75
CA LEU A 15 7.77 -3.24 -7.76
C LEU A 15 6.92 -2.10 -7.23
N PHE A 16 5.66 -2.05 -7.65
CA PHE A 16 4.74 -0.96 -7.31
C PHE A 16 3.91 -1.31 -6.09
N ASP A 17 3.78 -0.39 -5.14
CA ASP A 17 2.58 -0.40 -4.32
C ASP A 17 1.35 -0.06 -5.19
N LEU A 18 0.17 -0.31 -4.65
CA LEU A 18 -1.09 -0.08 -5.36
C LEU A 18 -1.77 1.22 -4.93
N ASP A 19 -2.07 1.29 -3.62
CA ASP A 19 -2.92 2.33 -3.04
C ASP A 19 -2.11 3.64 -2.90
N GLY A 20 -2.48 4.70 -3.62
CA GLY A 20 -1.70 5.94 -3.67
C GLY A 20 -0.61 5.98 -4.75
N VAL A 21 -0.17 4.83 -5.25
CA VAL A 21 0.83 4.76 -6.34
C VAL A 21 0.16 4.53 -7.69
N LEU A 22 -0.62 3.49 -7.85
CA LEU A 22 -1.31 3.16 -9.11
C LEU A 22 -2.73 3.69 -9.16
N THR A 23 -3.39 3.70 -8.00
CA THR A 23 -4.80 4.10 -7.86
C THR A 23 -4.99 5.05 -6.68
N PRO A 24 -5.98 5.98 -6.72
CA PRO A 24 -6.27 6.89 -5.62
C PRO A 24 -7.03 6.20 -4.47
N THR A 25 -6.85 4.90 -4.30
CA THR A 25 -7.58 4.11 -3.28
C THR A 25 -7.03 4.29 -1.87
N ALA A 26 -5.86 4.92 -1.69
CA ALA A 26 -5.38 5.36 -0.38
C ALA A 26 -6.43 6.26 0.32
N VAL A 27 -7.01 7.24 -0.41
CA VAL A 27 -8.08 8.10 0.11
C VAL A 27 -9.33 7.29 0.48
N VAL A 28 -9.67 6.25 -0.29
CA VAL A 28 -10.79 5.35 0.01
C VAL A 28 -10.50 4.52 1.26
N HIS A 29 -9.25 4.06 1.41
CA HIS A 29 -8.80 3.37 2.62
C HIS A 29 -8.92 4.28 3.85
N GLU A 30 -8.46 5.52 3.74
CA GLU A 30 -8.55 6.53 4.80
C GLU A 30 -10.01 6.80 5.20
N GLN A 31 -10.90 7.05 4.23
CA GLN A 31 -12.33 7.24 4.49
C GLN A 31 -12.96 6.05 5.21
N ALA A 32 -12.65 4.83 4.77
CA ALA A 32 -13.19 3.62 5.40
C ALA A 32 -12.65 3.41 6.83
N TRP A 33 -11.43 3.82 7.12
CA TRP A 33 -10.87 3.80 8.47
C TRP A 33 -11.50 4.87 9.36
N GLN A 34 -11.67 6.08 8.84
CA GLN A 34 -12.33 7.17 9.55
C GLN A 34 -13.76 6.77 9.93
N GLU A 35 -14.54 6.27 8.98
CA GLU A 35 -15.92 5.85 9.23
C GLU A 35 -16.00 4.72 10.27
N LEU A 36 -15.11 3.73 10.17
CA LEU A 36 -15.03 2.66 11.16
C LEU A 36 -14.76 3.20 12.55
N PHE A 37 -13.65 3.97 12.71
CA PHE A 37 -13.18 4.34 14.04
C PHE A 37 -13.99 5.47 14.68
N ASP A 38 -14.53 6.40 13.90
CA ASP A 38 -15.47 7.40 14.41
C ASP A 38 -16.72 6.72 14.99
N GLY A 39 -17.31 5.79 14.27
CA GLY A 39 -18.46 5.02 14.75
C GLY A 39 -18.13 4.17 15.99
N TYR A 40 -17.00 3.50 15.97
CA TYR A 40 -16.55 2.65 17.07
C TYR A 40 -16.26 3.46 18.37
N LEU A 41 -15.49 4.54 18.27
CA LEU A 41 -15.13 5.39 19.40
C LEU A 41 -16.37 6.10 19.97
N ALA A 42 -17.25 6.61 19.10
CA ALA A 42 -18.50 7.25 19.52
C ALA A 42 -19.40 6.28 20.31
N SER A 43 -19.53 5.03 19.88
CA SER A 43 -20.33 4.00 20.55
C SER A 43 -19.84 3.68 21.97
N ARG A 44 -18.56 3.96 22.25
CA ARG A 44 -17.91 3.76 23.54
C ARG A 44 -17.79 5.03 24.39
N GLY A 45 -18.28 6.17 23.86
CA GLY A 45 -18.14 7.45 24.53
C GLY A 45 -16.68 7.88 24.71
N HIS A 46 -15.78 7.45 23.82
CA HIS A 46 -14.37 7.82 23.88
C HIS A 46 -14.21 9.34 23.65
N PRO A 47 -13.44 10.06 24.51
CA PRO A 47 -13.39 11.53 24.47
C PRO A 47 -12.71 12.11 23.21
N GLN A 48 -11.88 11.31 22.56
CA GLN A 48 -11.21 11.68 21.30
C GLN A 48 -11.75 10.83 20.16
N GLY A 49 -12.28 11.47 19.12
CA GLY A 49 -12.60 10.83 17.85
C GLY A 49 -11.34 10.47 17.04
N TYR A 50 -11.53 9.89 15.88
CA TYR A 50 -10.48 9.65 14.91
C TYR A 50 -9.95 10.99 14.38
N GLN A 51 -8.65 11.07 14.16
CA GLN A 51 -7.96 12.24 13.60
C GLN A 51 -7.23 11.82 12.32
N GLU A 52 -7.07 12.73 11.37
CA GLU A 52 -6.33 12.50 10.13
C GLU A 52 -4.90 11.99 10.38
N SER A 53 -4.22 12.52 11.41
CA SER A 53 -2.89 12.04 11.82
C SER A 53 -2.85 10.57 12.23
N ASP A 54 -3.97 10.02 12.73
CA ASP A 54 -4.03 8.62 13.14
C ASP A 54 -3.83 7.66 11.97
N TYR A 55 -4.22 8.08 10.76
CA TYR A 55 -3.99 7.29 9.56
C TYR A 55 -2.49 7.11 9.32
N PHE A 56 -1.75 8.20 9.25
CA PHE A 56 -0.32 8.17 8.97
C PHE A 56 0.51 7.56 10.10
N ASP A 57 0.12 7.81 11.36
CA ASP A 57 0.87 7.35 12.53
C ASP A 57 0.68 5.84 12.80
N HIS A 58 -0.50 5.27 12.51
CA HIS A 58 -0.87 3.95 13.00
C HIS A 58 -1.30 2.95 11.92
N ILE A 59 -1.70 3.41 10.73
CA ILE A 59 -2.43 2.57 9.77
C ILE A 59 -1.73 2.47 8.42
N ASP A 60 -1.29 3.59 7.88
CA ASP A 60 -0.84 3.73 6.51
C ASP A 60 0.24 2.71 6.11
N GLY A 61 0.02 2.05 4.97
CA GLY A 61 0.90 1.02 4.42
C GLY A 61 0.96 -0.31 5.19
N LYS A 62 0.31 -0.42 6.38
CA LYS A 62 0.33 -1.64 7.22
C LYS A 62 -0.74 -2.65 6.78
N PRO A 63 -0.53 -3.95 7.09
CA PRO A 63 -1.59 -4.94 7.00
C PRO A 63 -2.79 -4.53 7.85
N ARG A 64 -4.01 -4.76 7.33
CA ARG A 64 -5.27 -4.30 7.93
C ARG A 64 -5.39 -4.54 9.44
N PHE A 65 -5.10 -5.74 9.89
CA PHE A 65 -5.27 -6.10 11.30
C PHE A 65 -4.18 -5.53 12.19
N ASP A 66 -3.00 -5.25 11.63
CA ASP A 66 -1.93 -4.54 12.34
C ASP A 66 -2.32 -3.07 12.54
N GLY A 67 -2.90 -2.43 11.53
CA GLY A 67 -3.46 -1.09 11.66
C GLY A 67 -4.57 -1.01 12.73
N VAL A 68 -5.47 -2.00 12.81
CA VAL A 68 -6.46 -2.06 13.90
C VAL A 68 -5.79 -2.14 15.27
N ARG A 69 -4.79 -3.03 15.43
CA ARG A 69 -4.09 -3.21 16.72
C ARG A 69 -3.36 -1.94 17.15
N ASP A 70 -2.62 -1.33 16.22
CA ASP A 70 -1.84 -0.14 16.51
C ASP A 70 -2.74 1.04 16.89
N PHE A 71 -3.80 1.28 16.12
CA PHE A 71 -4.76 2.33 16.45
C PHE A 71 -5.43 2.10 17.81
N LEU A 72 -5.93 0.90 18.09
CA LEU A 72 -6.56 0.58 19.37
C LEU A 72 -5.58 0.74 20.54
N THR A 73 -4.33 0.32 20.35
CA THR A 73 -3.26 0.46 21.34
C THR A 73 -2.99 1.93 21.64
N SER A 74 -2.96 2.81 20.63
CA SER A 74 -2.78 4.26 20.83
C SER A 74 -3.88 4.90 21.66
N ARG A 75 -5.07 4.28 21.70
CA ARG A 75 -6.23 4.71 22.50
C ARG A 75 -6.36 3.96 23.84
N GLY A 76 -5.40 3.08 24.18
CA GLY A 76 -5.47 2.26 25.38
C GLY A 76 -6.61 1.21 25.36
N ILE A 77 -7.09 0.86 24.17
CA ILE A 77 -8.18 -0.10 23.98
C ILE A 77 -7.59 -1.47 23.66
N ALA A 78 -7.95 -2.48 24.46
CA ALA A 78 -7.59 -3.88 24.20
C ALA A 78 -8.83 -4.66 23.75
N LEU A 79 -8.73 -5.34 22.61
CA LEU A 79 -9.75 -6.28 22.13
C LEU A 79 -9.16 -7.68 21.95
N PRO A 80 -9.98 -8.73 22.08
CA PRO A 80 -9.57 -10.06 21.68
C PRO A 80 -9.27 -10.11 20.18
N GLU A 81 -8.38 -11.01 19.75
CA GLU A 81 -7.99 -11.13 18.35
C GLU A 81 -9.17 -11.50 17.44
N GLY A 82 -9.93 -12.51 17.84
CA GLY A 82 -10.99 -13.10 17.02
C GLY A 82 -10.46 -14.02 15.91
N PRO A 83 -11.31 -14.83 15.30
CA PRO A 83 -10.95 -15.62 14.12
C PRO A 83 -10.85 -14.74 12.86
N VAL A 84 -10.03 -15.14 11.86
CA VAL A 84 -9.79 -14.39 10.62
C VAL A 84 -11.10 -14.03 9.87
N ASN A 85 -12.11 -14.89 9.96
CA ASN A 85 -13.42 -14.70 9.33
C ASN A 85 -14.46 -14.13 10.31
N ASP A 86 -14.02 -13.43 11.35
CA ASP A 86 -14.94 -12.94 12.36
C ASP A 86 -15.98 -11.98 11.76
N HIS A 87 -17.19 -12.05 12.33
CA HIS A 87 -18.29 -11.23 11.81
C HIS A 87 -17.96 -9.73 12.00
N PRO A 88 -18.26 -8.85 11.01
CA PRO A 88 -18.00 -7.42 11.12
C PRO A 88 -18.60 -6.73 12.36
N ASP A 89 -19.68 -7.28 12.93
CA ASP A 89 -20.32 -6.71 14.12
C ASP A 89 -19.64 -7.13 15.44
N ASN A 90 -18.70 -8.08 15.39
CA ASN A 90 -18.00 -8.52 16.58
C ASN A 90 -16.92 -7.51 17.01
N GLU A 91 -16.81 -7.30 18.33
CA GLU A 91 -15.80 -6.43 18.94
C GLU A 91 -14.49 -7.20 19.14
N THR A 92 -13.84 -7.52 18.04
CA THR A 92 -12.52 -8.15 17.98
C THR A 92 -11.65 -7.38 16.96
N VAL A 93 -10.33 -7.58 17.00
CA VAL A 93 -9.43 -7.02 15.99
C VAL A 93 -9.84 -7.44 14.58
N GLN A 94 -10.15 -8.73 14.41
CA GLN A 94 -10.57 -9.28 13.12
C GLN A 94 -11.95 -8.75 12.70
N GLY A 95 -12.91 -8.68 13.63
CA GLY A 95 -14.24 -8.13 13.35
C GLY A 95 -14.19 -6.68 12.87
N LEU A 96 -13.46 -5.82 13.59
CA LEU A 96 -13.28 -4.42 13.17
C LEU A 96 -12.57 -4.30 11.82
N GLY A 97 -11.52 -5.08 11.58
CA GLY A 97 -10.84 -5.10 10.29
C GLY A 97 -11.74 -5.56 9.14
N ASN A 98 -12.62 -6.55 9.41
CA ASN A 98 -13.59 -7.02 8.43
C ASN A 98 -14.72 -6.00 8.19
N ARG A 99 -15.14 -5.27 9.22
CA ARG A 99 -16.07 -4.12 9.08
C ARG A 99 -15.48 -3.03 8.20
N LYS A 100 -14.24 -2.63 8.44
CA LYS A 100 -13.52 -1.68 7.59
C LYS A 100 -13.50 -2.14 6.14
N ASN A 101 -13.29 -3.42 5.90
CA ASN A 101 -13.29 -3.97 4.54
C ASN A 101 -14.64 -3.89 3.86
N ALA A 102 -15.73 -4.11 4.59
CA ALA A 102 -17.07 -3.96 4.05
C ALA A 102 -17.34 -2.52 3.62
N ILE A 103 -16.98 -1.53 4.47
CA ILE A 103 -17.07 -0.10 4.15
C ILE A 103 -16.24 0.23 2.90
N PHE A 104 -15.00 -0.22 2.83
CA PHE A 104 -14.13 0.00 1.68
C PHE A 104 -14.75 -0.53 0.38
N ASN A 105 -15.23 -1.77 0.39
CA ASN A 105 -15.85 -2.37 -0.80
C ASN A 105 -17.11 -1.60 -1.24
N GLU A 106 -17.95 -1.16 -0.30
CA GLU A 106 -19.13 -0.35 -0.61
C GLU A 106 -18.76 0.96 -1.30
N ILE A 107 -17.70 1.64 -0.85
CA ILE A 107 -17.21 2.86 -1.49
C ILE A 107 -16.68 2.57 -2.89
N VAL A 108 -15.86 1.54 -3.06
CA VAL A 108 -15.30 1.14 -4.36
C VAL A 108 -16.38 0.73 -5.35
N ASP A 109 -17.34 -0.10 -4.91
CA ASP A 109 -18.44 -0.57 -5.76
C ASP A 109 -19.34 0.58 -6.22
N SER A 110 -19.52 1.60 -5.38
CA SER A 110 -20.37 2.74 -5.70
C SER A 110 -19.71 3.78 -6.60
N ARG A 111 -18.37 3.94 -6.54
CA ARG A 111 -17.65 5.02 -7.23
C ARG A 111 -16.78 4.54 -8.40
N GLY A 112 -16.44 3.24 -8.46
CA GLY A 112 -15.40 2.71 -9.35
C GLY A 112 -13.99 3.09 -8.89
N VAL A 113 -13.00 2.69 -9.68
CA VAL A 113 -11.58 3.03 -9.47
C VAL A 113 -10.98 3.50 -10.78
N GLU A 114 -10.57 4.76 -10.83
CA GLU A 114 -9.80 5.30 -11.95
C GLU A 114 -8.30 5.34 -11.55
N PRO A 115 -7.40 4.74 -12.36
CA PRO A 115 -5.98 4.77 -12.04
C PRO A 115 -5.39 6.17 -12.27
N TYR A 116 -4.27 6.48 -11.62
CA TYR A 116 -3.51 7.68 -11.94
C TYR A 116 -2.98 7.61 -13.37
N GLU A 117 -3.27 8.62 -14.17
CA GLU A 117 -2.86 8.67 -15.58
C GLU A 117 -1.33 8.61 -15.74
N GLY A 118 -0.60 9.32 -14.86
CA GLY A 118 0.86 9.29 -14.85
C GLY A 118 1.43 7.90 -14.56
N SER A 119 0.79 7.15 -13.65
CA SER A 119 1.21 5.78 -13.33
C SER A 119 0.99 4.83 -14.50
N VAL A 120 -0.13 4.96 -15.22
CA VAL A 120 -0.40 4.17 -16.43
C VAL A 120 0.64 4.43 -17.50
N LYS A 121 0.98 5.70 -17.76
CA LYS A 121 2.02 6.08 -18.72
C LYS A 121 3.38 5.52 -18.32
N PHE A 122 3.72 5.59 -17.03
CA PHE A 122 4.98 5.11 -16.49
C PHE A 122 5.12 3.59 -16.59
N ILE A 123 4.05 2.82 -16.26
CA ILE A 123 4.03 1.36 -16.45
C ILE A 123 4.27 1.01 -17.92
N ASN A 124 3.54 1.67 -18.84
CA ASN A 124 3.67 1.40 -20.28
C ASN A 124 5.10 1.66 -20.75
N ALA A 125 5.69 2.79 -20.38
CA ALA A 125 7.08 3.12 -20.72
C ALA A 125 8.08 2.10 -20.16
N ALA A 126 7.87 1.63 -18.91
CA ALA A 126 8.71 0.61 -18.29
C ALA A 126 8.63 -0.74 -19.04
N VAL A 127 7.42 -1.15 -19.40
CA VAL A 127 7.19 -2.40 -20.16
C VAL A 127 7.81 -2.30 -21.58
N GLU A 128 7.67 -1.16 -22.26
CA GLU A 128 8.31 -0.90 -23.56
C GLU A 128 9.84 -0.95 -23.50
N LEU A 129 10.42 -0.59 -22.36
CA LEU A 129 11.86 -0.71 -22.08
C LEU A 129 12.29 -2.15 -21.72
N GLY A 130 11.35 -3.08 -21.59
CA GLY A 130 11.60 -4.48 -21.23
C GLY A 130 11.77 -4.72 -19.74
N LEU A 131 11.41 -3.77 -18.88
CA LEU A 131 11.40 -3.96 -17.43
C LEU A 131 10.22 -4.87 -17.03
N LYS A 132 10.47 -5.77 -16.08
CA LYS A 132 9.41 -6.55 -15.46
C LYS A 132 8.67 -5.69 -14.43
N VAL A 133 7.37 -5.93 -14.27
CA VAL A 133 6.54 -5.17 -13.33
C VAL A 133 5.76 -6.10 -12.41
N ALA A 134 5.66 -5.74 -11.13
CA ALA A 134 4.85 -6.43 -10.15
C ALA A 134 4.14 -5.44 -9.23
N VAL A 135 3.03 -5.88 -8.63
CA VAL A 135 2.37 -5.17 -7.54
C VAL A 135 2.68 -5.84 -6.21
N VAL A 136 3.01 -5.03 -5.19
CA VAL A 136 3.26 -5.47 -3.82
C VAL A 136 2.46 -4.58 -2.88
N SER A 137 1.28 -5.03 -2.48
CA SER A 137 0.34 -4.27 -1.65
C SER A 137 0.04 -4.98 -0.34
N SER A 138 -0.12 -4.22 0.74
CA SER A 138 -0.61 -4.73 2.03
C SER A 138 -2.13 -5.04 2.00
N SER A 139 -2.84 -4.56 0.98
CA SER A 139 -4.28 -4.76 0.83
C SER A 139 -4.60 -6.18 0.34
N ARG A 140 -5.59 -6.81 0.98
CA ARG A 140 -6.17 -8.08 0.49
C ARG A 140 -7.08 -7.88 -0.72
N ASN A 141 -7.41 -6.64 -1.06
CA ASN A 141 -8.31 -6.28 -2.16
C ASN A 141 -7.53 -5.93 -3.44
N ALA A 142 -6.20 -6.00 -3.43
CA ALA A 142 -5.37 -5.58 -4.55
C ALA A 142 -5.79 -6.19 -5.91
N PRO A 143 -6.07 -7.50 -6.05
CA PRO A 143 -6.52 -8.04 -7.33
C PRO A 143 -7.86 -7.46 -7.80
N ALA A 144 -8.80 -7.22 -6.89
CA ALA A 144 -10.11 -6.64 -7.23
C ALA A 144 -9.98 -5.17 -7.64
N VAL A 145 -9.14 -4.39 -6.93
CA VAL A 145 -8.83 -2.99 -7.26
C VAL A 145 -8.14 -2.88 -8.62
N LEU A 146 -7.12 -3.71 -8.88
CA LEU A 146 -6.43 -3.75 -10.17
C LEU A 146 -7.40 -4.03 -11.33
N LYS A 147 -8.30 -4.99 -11.14
CA LYS A 147 -9.32 -5.32 -12.14
C LYS A 147 -10.31 -4.18 -12.34
N ALA A 148 -10.77 -3.56 -11.26
CA ALA A 148 -11.68 -2.42 -11.34
C ALA A 148 -11.05 -1.20 -12.03
N ALA A 149 -9.74 -1.02 -11.85
CA ALA A 149 -8.94 0.02 -12.51
C ALA A 149 -8.50 -0.34 -13.95
N GLY A 150 -8.77 -1.57 -14.41
CA GLY A 150 -8.34 -2.05 -15.73
C GLY A 150 -6.84 -2.25 -15.86
N LEU A 151 -6.12 -2.42 -14.74
CA LEU A 151 -4.64 -2.55 -14.71
C LEU A 151 -4.17 -4.00 -14.56
N ASP A 152 -5.06 -4.94 -14.30
CA ASP A 152 -4.72 -6.34 -14.01
C ASP A 152 -3.90 -7.02 -15.12
N HIS A 153 -4.10 -6.60 -16.37
CA HIS A 153 -3.39 -7.15 -17.52
C HIS A 153 -1.91 -6.78 -17.63
N HIS A 154 -1.44 -5.78 -16.86
CA HIS A 154 -0.04 -5.37 -16.83
C HIS A 154 0.82 -6.25 -15.93
N PHE A 155 0.22 -6.91 -14.92
CA PHE A 155 0.95 -7.54 -13.83
C PHE A 155 0.75 -9.05 -13.79
N GLU A 156 1.81 -9.82 -14.08
CA GLU A 156 1.82 -11.28 -13.88
C GLU A 156 2.05 -11.65 -12.40
N VAL A 157 2.67 -10.76 -11.63
CA VAL A 157 2.98 -10.96 -10.22
C VAL A 157 2.26 -9.91 -9.39
N VAL A 158 1.40 -10.40 -8.49
CA VAL A 158 0.71 -9.59 -7.47
C VAL A 158 0.94 -10.23 -6.10
N VAL A 159 1.69 -9.56 -5.24
CA VAL A 159 1.89 -9.95 -3.84
C VAL A 159 0.95 -9.10 -3.01
N ASP A 160 -0.21 -9.62 -2.71
CA ASP A 160 -1.22 -8.97 -1.89
C ASP A 160 -1.19 -9.45 -0.42
N GLY A 161 -2.04 -8.87 0.42
CA GLY A 161 -2.13 -9.26 1.83
C GLY A 161 -2.60 -10.70 2.06
N MET A 162 -3.22 -11.36 1.07
CA MET A 162 -3.58 -12.79 1.15
C MET A 162 -2.37 -13.66 0.83
N VAL A 163 -1.63 -13.33 -0.21
CA VAL A 163 -0.39 -14.02 -0.58
C VAL A 163 0.62 -13.92 0.56
N ALA A 164 0.87 -12.71 1.07
CA ALA A 164 1.81 -12.49 2.17
C ALA A 164 1.44 -13.32 3.42
N ALA A 165 0.17 -13.31 3.83
CA ALA A 165 -0.31 -14.11 4.96
C ALA A 165 -0.21 -15.62 4.69
N GLY A 166 -0.50 -16.05 3.45
CA GLY A 166 -0.47 -17.47 3.06
C GLY A 166 0.93 -18.10 3.13
N VAL A 167 1.98 -17.30 2.89
CA VAL A 167 3.38 -17.75 2.97
C VAL A 167 4.11 -17.27 4.22
N GLY A 168 3.40 -16.60 5.14
CA GLY A 168 3.92 -16.18 6.44
C GLY A 168 4.91 -15.02 6.38
N LEU A 169 4.78 -14.11 5.41
CA LEU A 169 5.64 -12.92 5.33
C LEU A 169 5.19 -11.85 6.32
N PRO A 170 6.12 -11.18 7.01
CA PRO A 170 5.81 -9.96 7.73
C PRO A 170 5.40 -8.85 6.74
N GLY A 171 4.53 -7.94 7.21
CA GLY A 171 4.10 -6.78 6.44
C GLY A 171 5.09 -5.63 6.50
N LYS A 172 4.92 -4.62 5.65
CA LYS A 172 5.63 -3.34 5.72
C LYS A 172 5.59 -2.78 7.15
N PRO A 173 6.68 -2.26 7.71
CA PRO A 173 7.92 -1.83 7.04
C PRO A 173 8.99 -2.93 6.84
N ASP A 174 8.69 -4.22 7.06
CA ASP A 174 9.65 -5.29 6.75
C ASP A 174 9.77 -5.44 5.22
N PRO A 175 10.98 -5.62 4.67
CA PRO A 175 11.21 -5.73 3.23
C PRO A 175 10.71 -7.04 2.60
N ALA A 176 10.31 -8.03 3.40
CA ALA A 176 10.04 -9.39 2.96
C ALA A 176 9.04 -9.49 1.80
N THR A 177 7.99 -8.68 1.78
CA THR A 177 7.00 -8.70 0.69
C THR A 177 7.57 -8.23 -0.63
N TYR A 178 8.40 -7.18 -0.63
CA TYR A 178 9.10 -6.71 -1.83
C TYR A 178 10.18 -7.69 -2.31
N VAL A 179 10.97 -8.24 -1.38
CA VAL A 179 11.96 -9.28 -1.70
C VAL A 179 11.28 -10.51 -2.32
N TYR A 180 10.13 -10.90 -1.78
CA TYR A 180 9.33 -12.00 -2.33
C TYR A 180 8.82 -11.70 -3.73
N GLY A 181 8.32 -10.48 -3.98
CA GLY A 181 7.90 -10.02 -5.30
C GLY A 181 9.03 -10.04 -6.33
N ALA A 182 10.23 -9.56 -5.98
CA ALA A 182 11.42 -9.66 -6.81
C ALA A 182 11.76 -11.10 -7.15
N GLY A 183 11.69 -11.99 -6.14
CA GLY A 183 11.92 -13.44 -6.32
C GLY A 183 10.92 -14.08 -7.28
N LEU A 184 9.65 -13.72 -7.23
CA LEU A 184 8.63 -14.22 -8.16
C LEU A 184 8.86 -13.74 -9.60
N LEU A 185 9.37 -12.51 -9.78
CA LEU A 185 9.80 -12.01 -11.09
C LEU A 185 11.09 -12.67 -11.59
N GLY A 186 11.84 -13.37 -10.70
CA GLY A 186 13.16 -13.92 -11.03
C GLY A 186 14.20 -12.84 -11.30
N VAL A 187 14.13 -11.71 -10.57
CA VAL A 187 15.05 -10.57 -10.68
C VAL A 187 15.78 -10.38 -9.36
N PRO A 188 17.11 -10.19 -9.36
CA PRO A 188 17.86 -9.83 -8.16
C PRO A 188 17.33 -8.55 -7.53
N VAL A 189 17.30 -8.48 -6.20
CA VAL A 189 16.78 -7.33 -5.45
C VAL A 189 17.50 -6.03 -5.85
N GLU A 190 18.82 -6.10 -6.03
CA GLU A 190 19.68 -4.99 -6.45
C GLU A 190 19.43 -4.46 -7.87
N GLU A 191 18.59 -5.16 -8.65
CA GLU A 191 18.12 -4.73 -9.96
C GLU A 191 16.64 -4.31 -9.96
N CYS A 192 16.01 -4.26 -8.78
CA CYS A 192 14.61 -3.86 -8.64
C CYS A 192 14.49 -2.45 -8.08
N ILE A 193 13.53 -1.69 -8.59
CA ILE A 193 13.11 -0.40 -8.07
C ILE A 193 11.78 -0.59 -7.34
N VAL A 194 11.66 -0.05 -6.12
CA VAL A 194 10.41 0.02 -5.37
C VAL A 194 9.76 1.37 -5.62
N VAL A 195 8.44 1.40 -5.82
CA VAL A 195 7.64 2.62 -6.00
C VAL A 195 6.54 2.64 -4.94
N GLU A 196 6.54 3.66 -4.10
CA GLU A 196 5.75 3.73 -2.86
C GLU A 196 5.31 5.16 -2.52
N ASP A 197 4.18 5.30 -1.80
CA ASP A 197 3.71 6.59 -1.29
C ASP A 197 3.68 6.66 0.25
N ALA A 198 3.68 5.50 0.93
CA ALA A 198 3.61 5.40 2.38
C ALA A 198 4.99 5.28 3.04
N VAL A 199 5.15 5.91 4.21
CA VAL A 199 6.40 5.85 5.01
C VAL A 199 6.81 4.40 5.29
N SER A 200 5.88 3.56 5.72
CA SER A 200 6.16 2.15 6.03
C SER A 200 6.61 1.35 4.81
N GLY A 201 6.07 1.65 3.64
CA GLY A 201 6.46 1.01 2.40
C GLY A 201 7.81 1.49 1.87
N VAL A 202 8.09 2.79 1.97
CA VAL A 202 9.42 3.34 1.67
C VAL A 202 10.48 2.70 2.58
N GLN A 203 10.19 2.57 3.89
CA GLN A 203 11.08 1.88 4.84
C GLN A 203 11.29 0.41 4.45
N ALA A 204 10.24 -0.29 3.99
CA ALA A 204 10.38 -1.65 3.48
C ALA A 204 11.30 -1.72 2.25
N GLY A 205 11.16 -0.80 1.30
CA GLY A 205 12.07 -0.68 0.18
C GLY A 205 13.52 -0.38 0.60
N ALA A 206 13.71 0.55 1.54
CA ALA A 206 15.03 0.90 2.08
C ALA A 206 15.64 -0.20 2.96
N GLY A 207 14.82 -1.10 3.51
CA GLY A 207 15.25 -2.19 4.39
C GLY A 207 16.02 -3.33 3.70
N ALA A 208 16.09 -3.32 2.36
CA ALA A 208 16.87 -4.25 1.55
C ALA A 208 17.69 -3.48 0.50
N ASN A 209 18.60 -4.17 -0.19
CA ASN A 209 19.49 -3.54 -1.18
C ASN A 209 18.80 -3.37 -2.54
N PHE A 210 17.62 -2.78 -2.59
CA PHE A 210 16.97 -2.44 -3.84
C PHE A 210 17.78 -1.40 -4.61
N TYR A 211 17.68 -1.42 -5.96
CA TYR A 211 18.38 -0.47 -6.83
C TYR A 211 18.05 0.99 -6.48
N ALA A 212 16.77 1.25 -6.27
CA ALA A 212 16.25 2.56 -5.82
C ALA A 212 14.88 2.39 -5.15
N VAL A 213 14.50 3.38 -4.37
CA VAL A 213 13.15 3.55 -3.83
C VAL A 213 12.62 4.90 -4.29
N ILE A 214 11.56 4.87 -5.09
CA ILE A 214 10.87 6.07 -5.56
C ILE A 214 9.69 6.33 -4.62
N GLY A 215 9.73 7.47 -3.93
CA GLY A 215 8.59 7.97 -3.18
C GLY A 215 7.63 8.77 -4.09
N VAL A 216 6.33 8.54 -3.97
CA VAL A 216 5.29 9.36 -4.60
C VAL A 216 4.59 10.13 -3.49
N ASP A 217 4.72 11.46 -3.45
CA ASP A 217 4.14 12.26 -2.37
C ASP A 217 2.62 12.43 -2.59
N ARG A 218 1.84 11.71 -1.79
CA ARG A 218 0.37 11.81 -1.75
C ARG A 218 -0.14 12.44 -0.46
N GLY A 219 0.72 13.15 0.28
CA GLY A 219 0.37 13.83 1.52
C GLY A 219 1.25 13.45 2.72
N ALA A 220 2.07 12.40 2.61
CA ALA A 220 3.04 12.03 3.64
C ALA A 220 4.15 13.10 3.80
N GLY A 221 4.39 13.88 2.76
CA GLY A 221 5.40 14.93 2.69
C GLY A 221 6.74 14.45 2.15
N ARG A 222 7.26 15.19 1.17
CA ARG A 222 8.52 14.88 0.47
C ARG A 222 9.67 14.57 1.42
N GLN A 223 9.88 15.42 2.44
CA GLN A 223 10.99 15.23 3.38
C GLN A 223 10.80 13.97 4.23
N THR A 224 9.58 13.68 4.65
CA THR A 224 9.25 12.48 5.42
C THR A 224 9.59 11.21 4.64
N LEU A 225 9.26 11.16 3.35
CA LEU A 225 9.58 10.02 2.49
C LEU A 225 11.10 9.90 2.26
N LEU A 226 11.81 11.03 2.07
CA LEU A 226 13.27 11.03 1.98
C LEU A 226 13.92 10.51 3.28
N ASP A 227 13.46 10.97 4.43
CA ASP A 227 13.96 10.54 5.74
C ASP A 227 13.64 9.05 6.01
N ALA A 228 12.57 8.52 5.42
CA ALA A 228 12.22 7.10 5.46
C ALA A 228 13.11 6.22 4.57
N GLY A 229 13.90 6.82 3.67
CA GLY A 229 14.86 6.13 2.82
C GLY A 229 14.54 6.14 1.32
N ALA A 230 13.59 6.98 0.85
CA ALA A 230 13.38 7.15 -0.58
C ALA A 230 14.64 7.73 -1.24
N THR A 231 15.05 7.14 -2.37
CA THR A 231 16.17 7.62 -3.19
C THR A 231 15.82 8.94 -3.89
N LEU A 232 14.57 9.06 -4.29
CA LEU A 232 13.98 10.29 -4.85
C LEU A 232 12.49 10.31 -4.53
N VAL A 233 11.89 11.51 -4.56
CA VAL A 233 10.46 11.70 -4.36
C VAL A 233 9.91 12.55 -5.50
N VAL A 234 8.77 12.14 -6.04
CA VAL A 234 8.01 12.86 -7.07
C VAL A 234 6.57 13.10 -6.60
N ASP A 235 5.89 14.04 -7.19
CA ASP A 235 4.47 14.29 -6.93
C ASP A 235 3.59 13.43 -7.86
N ASP A 236 4.11 13.07 -9.04
CA ASP A 236 3.48 12.16 -9.98
C ASP A 236 4.54 11.37 -10.77
N LEU A 237 4.25 10.10 -11.11
CA LEU A 237 5.18 9.26 -11.87
C LEU A 237 5.41 9.78 -13.30
N ASN A 238 4.51 10.61 -13.83
CA ASN A 238 4.71 11.30 -15.10
C ASN A 238 5.93 12.26 -15.08
N ASP A 239 6.36 12.72 -13.92
CA ASP A 239 7.55 13.58 -13.78
C ASP A 239 8.85 12.84 -14.11
N LEU A 240 8.79 11.53 -14.22
CA LEU A 240 9.93 10.64 -14.54
C LEU A 240 10.01 10.25 -16.03
N LEU A 241 9.05 10.70 -16.86
CA LEU A 241 8.95 10.37 -18.31
C LEU A 241 9.63 11.39 -19.25
#